data_5437788645a69516461ed5d686e69b91
#
_entry.id   5437788645a69516461ed5d686e69b91
#
_cell.length_a   1.000
_cell.length_b   1.000
_cell.length_c   1.000
_cell.angle_alpha   90.00
_cell.angle_beta   90.00
_cell.angle_gamma   90.00
#
_symmetry.space_group_name_H-M   'P 1'
#
loop_
_entity.id
_entity.type
_entity.pdbx_description
1 polymer ?
#
loop_
_entity_poly.entity_id
_entity_poly.type
_entity_poly.pdbx_seq_one_letter_code
_entity_poly.pdbx_strand_id
1 'polypeptide(L)'
;DRSSMVFIDGSYSENIESELNELARFVQNESSTIVRFSGEIKVTNGEMIPSGFTLIHKRSIAENVLIYDDQDLLFNGTFSVSDGFLEDRLRFRGLSLIDSAELTAKAFSQGVLGESGGKLVAIALLLFAFSTAIAWCYYGDRSTAYIFGERGVFWYRNIYVVFFILAAVIDTEIVWNIASVSYTHL
;
A
#
# COMPACT_ATOMS: atom_id res chain seq x y z
N ASP A 1 -5.85 -8.50 1.57
CA ASP A 1 -4.85 -8.76 0.53
C ASP A 1 -3.67 -9.50 1.13
N ARG A 2 -3.49 -10.77 0.74
CA ARG A 2 -2.44 -11.66 1.30
C ARG A 2 -1.02 -11.21 0.94
N SER A 3 -0.85 -10.57 -0.19
CA SER A 3 0.46 -10.12 -0.70
C SER A 3 1.10 -9.03 0.15
N SER A 4 0.30 -8.37 0.99
CA SER A 4 0.76 -7.28 1.86
C SER A 4 0.94 -7.68 3.32
N MET A 5 0.77 -8.99 3.65
CA MET A 5 0.94 -9.51 5.01
C MET A 5 2.30 -10.18 5.13
N VAL A 6 3.06 -9.77 6.14
CA VAL A 6 4.40 -10.31 6.40
C VAL A 6 4.55 -10.62 7.89
N PHE A 7 4.99 -11.84 8.19
CA PHE A 7 5.38 -12.24 9.54
C PHE A 7 6.84 -11.91 9.75
N ILE A 8 7.15 -11.17 10.80
CA ILE A 8 8.52 -10.84 11.19
C ILE A 8 8.87 -11.50 12.53
N ASP A 9 10.13 -11.89 12.67
CA ASP A 9 10.64 -12.47 13.88
C ASP A 9 10.83 -11.37 14.95
N GLY A 10 10.42 -11.66 16.17
CA GLY A 10 10.44 -10.69 17.27
C GLY A 10 9.08 -10.04 17.55
N SER A 11 8.97 -9.47 18.75
CA SER A 11 7.77 -8.74 19.20
C SER A 11 8.07 -7.25 19.12
N TYR A 12 7.43 -6.55 18.21
CA TYR A 12 7.59 -5.11 17.96
C TYR A 12 6.34 -4.35 18.35
N SER A 13 6.50 -3.12 18.82
CA SER A 13 5.40 -2.24 19.23
C SER A 13 5.47 -0.90 18.50
N GLU A 14 4.35 -0.46 17.95
CA GLU A 14 4.23 0.89 17.34
C GLU A 14 4.31 2.04 18.37
N ASN A 15 4.26 1.73 19.67
CA ASN A 15 4.38 2.71 20.75
C ASN A 15 5.83 3.06 21.11
N ILE A 16 6.80 2.31 20.60
CA ILE A 16 8.24 2.51 20.87
C ILE A 16 8.88 3.13 19.62
N GLU A 17 9.34 4.37 19.74
CA GLU A 17 9.87 5.14 18.60
C GLU A 17 11.05 4.46 17.86
N SER A 18 11.93 3.77 18.61
CA SER A 18 13.05 3.02 18.00
C SER A 18 12.55 1.86 17.16
N GLU A 19 11.56 1.10 17.63
CA GLU A 19 10.94 -0.03 16.94
C GLU A 19 10.14 0.45 15.73
N LEU A 20 9.42 1.57 15.87
CA LEU A 20 8.71 2.22 14.77
C LEU A 20 9.64 2.59 13.62
N ASN A 21 10.82 3.13 13.93
CA ASN A 21 11.83 3.48 12.93
C ASN A 21 12.41 2.23 12.24
N GLU A 22 12.63 1.14 12.96
CA GLU A 22 13.06 -0.14 12.38
C GLU A 22 11.99 -0.74 11.46
N LEU A 23 10.73 -0.75 11.90
CA LEU A 23 9.60 -1.20 11.07
C LEU A 23 9.46 -0.37 9.80
N ALA A 24 9.63 0.96 9.88
CA ALA A 24 9.58 1.84 8.72
C ALA A 24 10.67 1.51 7.70
N ARG A 25 11.90 1.25 8.15
CA ARG A 25 13.02 0.83 7.28
C ARG A 25 12.75 -0.53 6.64
N PHE A 26 12.22 -1.48 7.40
CA PHE A 26 11.86 -2.79 6.89
C PHE A 26 10.81 -2.71 5.77
N VAL A 27 9.77 -1.92 5.97
CA VAL A 27 8.70 -1.72 4.97
C VAL A 27 9.21 -1.00 3.72
N GLN A 28 10.21 -0.11 3.86
CA GLN A 28 10.80 0.64 2.75
C GLN A 28 11.91 -0.14 2.01
N ASN A 29 12.14 -1.41 2.34
CA ASN A 29 13.24 -2.21 1.83
C ASN A 29 14.64 -1.59 2.08
N GLU A 30 14.75 -0.70 3.05
CA GLU A 30 16.06 -0.25 3.54
C GLU A 30 16.68 -1.36 4.40
N SER A 31 18.01 -1.40 4.47
CA SER A 31 18.73 -2.38 5.28
C SER A 31 18.31 -2.27 6.76
N SER A 32 17.46 -3.19 7.20
CA SER A 32 16.96 -3.30 8.57
C SER A 32 17.53 -4.55 9.25
N THR A 33 17.56 -4.54 10.57
CA THR A 33 17.93 -5.71 11.38
C THR A 33 16.81 -6.72 11.50
N ILE A 34 15.60 -6.37 11.04
CA ILE A 34 14.41 -7.20 11.13
C ILE A 34 14.52 -8.40 10.21
N VAL A 35 14.30 -9.58 10.76
CA VAL A 35 14.33 -10.87 10.05
C VAL A 35 12.89 -11.34 9.84
N ARG A 36 12.62 -11.92 8.67
CA ARG A 36 11.32 -12.55 8.39
C ARG A 36 11.19 -13.85 9.16
N PHE A 37 10.01 -14.06 9.75
CA PHE A 37 9.72 -15.27 10.51
C PHE A 37 9.54 -16.47 9.58
N SER A 38 10.10 -17.61 9.99
CA SER A 38 9.86 -18.91 9.35
C SER A 38 9.62 -19.96 10.43
N GLY A 39 8.48 -20.64 10.36
CA GLY A 39 8.13 -21.64 11.36
C GLY A 39 6.65 -22.00 11.33
N GLU A 40 6.24 -22.80 12.31
CA GLU A 40 4.84 -23.20 12.49
C GLU A 40 4.16 -22.35 13.54
N ILE A 41 2.96 -21.88 13.26
CA ILE A 41 2.13 -21.07 14.16
C ILE A 41 0.90 -21.86 14.52
N LYS A 42 0.70 -22.06 15.83
CA LYS A 42 -0.48 -22.73 16.37
C LYS A 42 -1.61 -21.73 16.60
N VAL A 43 -2.81 -22.11 16.18
CA VAL A 43 -4.03 -21.32 16.28
C VAL A 43 -5.07 -22.08 17.08
N THR A 44 -5.72 -21.39 18.00
CA THR A 44 -6.84 -21.91 18.79
C THR A 44 -7.99 -20.91 18.76
N ASN A 45 -9.16 -21.35 18.30
CA ASN A 45 -10.35 -20.50 18.14
C ASN A 45 -10.07 -19.23 17.28
N GLY A 46 -9.27 -19.38 16.23
CA GLY A 46 -8.90 -18.26 15.36
C GLY A 46 -7.82 -17.34 15.91
N GLU A 47 -7.42 -17.49 17.18
CA GLU A 47 -6.36 -16.67 17.78
C GLU A 47 -5.00 -17.36 17.64
N MET A 48 -4.00 -16.63 17.20
CA MET A 48 -2.62 -17.08 17.18
C MET A 48 -2.06 -17.09 18.60
N ILE A 49 -1.45 -18.21 18.97
CA ILE A 49 -0.71 -18.27 20.25
C ILE A 49 0.58 -17.49 20.02
N PRO A 50 0.81 -16.38 20.77
CA PRO A 50 1.99 -15.53 20.57
C PRO A 50 3.26 -16.35 20.81
N SER A 51 4.10 -16.45 19.78
CA SER A 51 5.36 -17.18 19.82
C SER A 51 6.52 -16.33 19.28
N GLY A 52 6.60 -15.05 19.71
CA GLY A 52 7.73 -14.19 19.40
C GLY A 52 7.78 -13.66 17.97
N PHE A 53 6.66 -13.55 17.29
CA PHE A 53 6.55 -12.92 15.97
C PHE A 53 5.60 -11.72 16.00
N THR A 54 5.74 -10.83 15.01
CA THR A 54 4.83 -9.71 14.78
C THR A 54 4.29 -9.81 13.35
N LEU A 55 2.98 -9.57 13.18
CA LEU A 55 2.33 -9.56 11.89
C LEU A 55 2.22 -8.12 11.38
N ILE A 56 2.85 -7.84 10.25
CA ILE A 56 2.71 -6.57 9.55
C ILE A 56 1.71 -6.74 8.40
N HIS A 57 0.80 -5.79 8.30
CA HIS A 57 -0.08 -5.65 7.15
C HIS A 57 0.11 -4.26 6.53
N LYS A 58 0.56 -4.23 5.28
CA LYS A 58 0.94 -2.99 4.57
C LYS A 58 2.06 -2.25 5.35
N ARG A 59 1.73 -1.20 6.09
CA ARG A 59 2.69 -0.32 6.78
C ARG A 59 2.50 -0.29 8.30
N SER A 60 1.68 -1.17 8.85
CA SER A 60 1.38 -1.18 10.28
C SER A 60 1.36 -2.59 10.87
N ILE A 61 1.53 -2.66 12.17
CA ILE A 61 1.30 -3.89 12.91
C ILE A 61 -0.20 -4.24 12.84
N ALA A 62 -0.49 -5.48 12.55
CA ALA A 62 -1.85 -5.99 12.59
C ALA A 62 -2.19 -6.47 14.01
N GLU A 63 -3.22 -5.86 14.59
CA GLU A 63 -3.70 -6.16 15.94
C GLU A 63 -5.00 -6.96 15.92
N ASN A 64 -5.25 -7.74 16.99
CA ASN A 64 -6.48 -8.52 17.19
C ASN A 64 -6.83 -9.38 15.96
N VAL A 65 -5.84 -10.05 15.41
CA VAL A 65 -6.00 -10.82 14.18
C VAL A 65 -6.65 -12.16 14.48
N LEU A 66 -7.82 -12.40 13.88
CA LEU A 66 -8.52 -13.66 13.88
C LEU A 66 -8.33 -14.37 12.53
N ILE A 67 -8.15 -15.67 12.60
CA ILE A 67 -7.93 -16.52 11.43
C ILE A 67 -9.17 -17.36 11.17
N TYR A 68 -9.59 -17.36 9.91
CA TYR A 68 -10.72 -18.11 9.41
C TYR A 68 -10.28 -19.09 8.33
N ASP A 69 -10.97 -20.20 8.24
CA ASP A 69 -10.84 -21.15 7.15
C ASP A 69 -11.59 -20.69 5.87
N ASP A 70 -11.58 -21.50 4.84
CA ASP A 70 -12.29 -21.21 3.58
C ASP A 70 -13.82 -21.20 3.74
N GLN A 71 -14.36 -21.75 4.84
CA GLN A 71 -15.79 -21.78 5.17
C GLN A 71 -16.24 -20.63 6.10
N ASP A 72 -15.37 -19.64 6.34
CA ASP A 72 -15.61 -18.53 7.27
C ASP A 72 -15.80 -18.97 8.74
N LEU A 73 -15.29 -20.15 9.14
CA LEU A 73 -15.25 -20.63 10.51
C LEU A 73 -13.90 -20.30 11.13
N LEU A 74 -13.88 -20.10 12.45
CA LEU A 74 -12.64 -19.85 13.20
C LEU A 74 -11.70 -21.04 13.05
N PHE A 75 -10.51 -20.79 12.55
CA PHE A 75 -9.52 -21.82 12.29
C PHE A 75 -8.94 -22.38 13.60
N ASN A 76 -8.81 -23.69 13.68
CA ASN A 76 -8.13 -24.40 14.75
C ASN A 76 -7.13 -25.36 14.12
N GLY A 77 -5.85 -25.17 14.41
CA GLY A 77 -4.80 -25.99 13.84
C GLY A 77 -3.45 -25.32 13.86
N THR A 78 -2.58 -25.79 12.99
CA THR A 78 -1.25 -25.22 12.78
C THR A 78 -1.08 -24.88 11.32
N PHE A 79 -0.44 -23.79 11.03
CA PHE A 79 -0.06 -23.40 9.67
C PHE A 79 1.41 -23.02 9.59
N SER A 80 2.00 -23.13 8.40
CA SER A 80 3.41 -22.86 8.15
C SER A 80 3.61 -21.48 7.52
N VAL A 81 4.64 -20.79 8.00
CA VAL A 81 5.11 -19.52 7.45
C VAL A 81 6.54 -19.73 6.95
N SER A 82 6.81 -19.38 5.69
CA SER A 82 8.12 -19.45 5.08
C SER A 82 8.55 -18.07 4.60
N ASP A 83 9.71 -17.60 5.04
CA ASP A 83 10.26 -16.27 4.72
C ASP A 83 9.24 -15.14 4.92
N GLY A 84 8.46 -15.19 6.02
CA GLY A 84 7.46 -14.21 6.37
C GLY A 84 6.13 -14.31 5.62
N PHE A 85 5.99 -15.25 4.69
CA PHE A 85 4.77 -15.42 3.90
C PHE A 85 4.03 -16.70 4.25
N LEU A 86 2.71 -16.63 4.15
CA LEU A 86 1.82 -17.75 4.44
C LEU A 86 1.80 -18.73 3.26
N GLU A 87 1.99 -20.03 3.53
CA GLU A 87 1.88 -21.08 2.54
C GLU A 87 0.43 -21.55 2.33
N ASP A 88 -0.40 -21.47 3.38
CA ASP A 88 -1.78 -21.95 3.40
C ASP A 88 -2.83 -20.93 2.94
N ARG A 89 -4.00 -21.41 2.51
CA ARG A 89 -5.15 -20.58 2.12
C ARG A 89 -6.03 -20.26 3.33
N LEU A 90 -5.56 -19.37 4.22
CA LEU A 90 -6.31 -18.90 5.36
C LEU A 90 -6.75 -17.44 5.17
N ARG A 91 -7.83 -17.05 5.84
CA ARG A 91 -8.34 -15.67 5.84
C ARG A 91 -8.04 -15.01 7.17
N PHE A 92 -7.49 -13.82 7.13
CA PHE A 92 -7.14 -13.03 8.29
C PHE A 92 -8.09 -11.84 8.41
N ARG A 93 -8.63 -11.61 9.61
CA ARG A 93 -9.40 -10.42 9.95
C ARG A 93 -8.81 -9.81 11.21
N GLY A 94 -8.39 -8.57 11.14
CA GLY A 94 -7.76 -7.87 12.25
C GLY A 94 -7.81 -6.36 12.05
N LEU A 95 -7.22 -5.64 12.97
CA LEU A 95 -7.09 -4.20 12.91
C LEU A 95 -5.70 -3.85 12.37
N SER A 96 -5.64 -2.99 11.36
CA SER A 96 -4.41 -2.40 10.86
C SER A 96 -4.67 -0.96 10.44
N LEU A 97 -3.64 -0.15 10.38
CA LEU A 97 -3.79 1.22 9.87
C LEU A 97 -4.21 1.20 8.40
N ILE A 98 -5.15 2.03 8.08
CA ILE A 98 -5.70 2.17 6.73
C ILE A 98 -4.95 3.29 6.02
N ASP A 99 -4.57 3.08 4.76
CA ASP A 99 -3.93 4.10 3.95
C ASP A 99 -4.83 5.33 3.72
N SER A 100 -4.21 6.47 3.45
CA SER A 100 -4.83 7.80 3.43
C SER A 100 -6.13 7.91 2.62
N ALA A 101 -6.21 7.31 1.44
CA ALA A 101 -7.40 7.37 0.59
C ALA A 101 -8.55 6.54 1.16
N GLU A 102 -8.27 5.32 1.63
CA GLU A 102 -9.25 4.43 2.27
C GLU A 102 -9.73 5.02 3.60
N LEU A 103 -8.81 5.61 4.40
CA LEU A 103 -9.15 6.28 5.65
C LEU A 103 -10.10 7.46 5.41
N THR A 104 -9.82 8.28 4.39
CA THR A 104 -10.67 9.40 4.01
C THR A 104 -12.04 8.91 3.57
N ALA A 105 -12.11 7.89 2.70
CA ALA A 105 -13.39 7.32 2.25
C ALA A 105 -14.20 6.76 3.42
N LYS A 106 -13.54 6.08 4.37
CA LYS A 106 -14.19 5.53 5.58
C LYS A 106 -14.68 6.64 6.51
N ALA A 107 -13.87 7.69 6.73
CA ALA A 107 -14.28 8.84 7.54
C ALA A 107 -15.54 9.53 6.95
N PHE A 108 -15.58 9.74 5.64
CA PHE A 108 -16.76 10.29 4.98
C PHE A 108 -17.98 9.36 5.01
N SER A 109 -17.78 8.05 4.95
CA SER A 109 -18.89 7.09 5.07
C SER A 109 -19.44 6.97 6.49
N GLN A 110 -18.67 7.32 7.51
CA GLN A 110 -19.15 7.41 8.90
C GLN A 110 -19.77 8.75 9.24
N GLY A 111 -19.66 9.74 8.35
CA GLY A 111 -20.27 11.06 8.49
C GLY A 111 -21.74 11.10 8.07
N VAL A 112 -22.27 12.33 7.93
CA VAL A 112 -23.67 12.61 7.58
C VAL A 112 -24.13 11.95 6.27
N LEU A 113 -23.18 11.67 5.33
CA LEU A 113 -23.48 11.12 4.01
C LEU A 113 -23.55 9.57 3.97
N GLY A 114 -23.23 8.88 5.07
CA GLY A 114 -23.25 7.42 5.14
C GLY A 114 -22.43 6.77 4.01
N GLU A 115 -22.88 5.64 3.49
CA GLU A 115 -22.18 4.91 2.40
C GLU A 115 -21.97 5.76 1.13
N SER A 116 -22.79 6.77 0.90
CA SER A 116 -22.62 7.69 -0.24
C SER A 116 -21.37 8.57 -0.10
N GLY A 117 -20.89 8.81 1.13
CA GLY A 117 -19.69 9.58 1.40
C GLY A 117 -18.44 8.96 0.78
N GLY A 118 -18.26 7.65 0.87
CA GLY A 118 -17.14 6.94 0.23
C GLY A 118 -17.15 7.05 -1.30
N LYS A 119 -18.34 6.96 -1.91
CA LYS A 119 -18.51 7.13 -3.37
C LYS A 119 -18.19 8.56 -3.82
N LEU A 120 -18.60 9.56 -3.03
CA LEU A 120 -18.30 10.96 -3.30
C LEU A 120 -16.78 11.23 -3.26
N VAL A 121 -16.07 10.66 -2.30
CA VAL A 121 -14.61 10.75 -2.21
C VAL A 121 -13.95 10.12 -3.44
N ALA A 122 -14.41 8.95 -3.88
CA ALA A 122 -13.87 8.29 -5.08
C ALA A 122 -14.06 9.14 -6.34
N ILE A 123 -15.24 9.74 -6.53
CA ILE A 123 -15.53 10.64 -7.65
C ILE A 123 -14.66 11.90 -7.57
N ALA A 124 -14.54 12.49 -6.38
CA ALA A 124 -13.70 13.68 -6.18
C ALA A 124 -12.23 13.41 -6.50
N LEU A 125 -11.69 12.27 -6.06
CA LEU A 125 -10.31 11.86 -6.38
C LEU A 125 -10.12 11.62 -7.87
N LEU A 126 -11.10 11.01 -8.55
CA LEU A 126 -11.06 10.81 -10.01
C LEU A 126 -11.02 12.15 -10.74
N LEU A 127 -11.90 13.08 -10.40
CA LEU A 127 -11.96 14.41 -11.01
C LEU A 127 -10.68 15.21 -10.72
N PHE A 128 -10.14 15.11 -9.51
CA PHE A 128 -8.90 15.76 -9.14
C PHE A 128 -7.71 15.21 -9.95
N ALA A 129 -7.58 13.90 -10.05
CA ALA A 129 -6.53 13.25 -10.84
C ALA A 129 -6.62 13.65 -12.32
N PHE A 130 -7.83 13.65 -12.88
CA PHE A 130 -8.07 14.02 -14.27
C PHE A 130 -7.75 15.50 -14.55
N SER A 131 -8.22 16.41 -13.69
CA SER A 131 -7.92 17.84 -13.84
C SER A 131 -6.42 18.15 -13.70
N THR A 132 -5.73 17.45 -12.79
CA THR A 132 -4.28 17.55 -12.62
C THR A 132 -3.54 17.08 -13.87
N ALA A 133 -3.94 15.94 -14.44
CA ALA A 133 -3.33 15.43 -15.66
C ALA A 133 -3.46 16.42 -16.84
N ILE A 134 -4.63 17.03 -17.01
CA ILE A 134 -4.87 18.05 -18.05
C ILE A 134 -4.00 19.29 -17.80
N ALA A 135 -3.93 19.77 -16.55
CA ALA A 135 -3.14 20.94 -16.20
C ALA A 135 -1.64 20.72 -16.49
N TRP A 136 -1.10 19.58 -16.09
CA TRP A 136 0.30 19.22 -16.38
C TRP A 136 0.58 19.09 -17.88
N CYS A 137 -0.33 18.47 -18.63
CA CYS A 137 -0.22 18.42 -20.09
C CYS A 137 -0.18 19.83 -20.71
N TYR A 138 -1.03 20.73 -20.25
CA TYR A 138 -1.06 22.13 -20.72
C TYR A 138 0.26 22.87 -20.43
N TYR A 139 0.82 22.73 -19.21
CA TYR A 139 2.11 23.34 -18.90
C TYR A 139 3.23 22.80 -19.78
N GLY A 140 3.25 21.49 -20.02
CA GLY A 140 4.22 20.89 -20.91
C GLY A 140 4.05 21.34 -22.38
N ASP A 141 2.81 21.49 -22.86
CA ASP A 141 2.53 22.07 -24.18
C ASP A 141 3.15 23.46 -24.33
N ARG A 142 2.97 24.33 -23.32
CA ARG A 142 3.51 25.70 -23.35
C ARG A 142 5.03 25.72 -23.34
N SER A 143 5.65 24.89 -22.50
CA SER A 143 7.10 24.75 -22.46
C SER A 143 7.66 24.22 -23.76
N THR A 144 7.02 23.21 -24.34
CA THR A 144 7.42 22.60 -25.61
C THR A 144 7.26 23.58 -26.77
N ALA A 145 6.15 24.33 -26.82
CA ALA A 145 5.94 25.35 -27.85
C ALA A 145 7.01 26.45 -27.78
N TYR A 146 7.45 26.81 -26.59
CA TYR A 146 8.50 27.82 -26.43
C TYR A 146 9.86 27.34 -26.93
N ILE A 147 10.23 26.08 -26.64
CA ILE A 147 11.56 25.52 -26.97
C ILE A 147 11.62 25.02 -28.42
N PHE A 148 10.61 24.29 -28.88
CA PHE A 148 10.60 23.53 -30.13
C PHE A 148 9.57 24.04 -31.16
N GLY A 149 8.81 25.08 -30.82
CA GLY A 149 7.72 25.61 -31.62
C GLY A 149 6.48 24.71 -31.65
N GLU A 150 5.45 25.16 -32.39
CA GLU A 150 4.13 24.50 -32.47
C GLU A 150 4.19 23.04 -32.96
N ARG A 151 5.15 22.71 -33.80
CA ARG A 151 5.32 21.33 -34.34
C ARG A 151 5.77 20.36 -33.23
N GLY A 152 6.52 20.84 -32.24
CA GLY A 152 6.98 20.02 -31.09
C GLY A 152 5.83 19.62 -30.20
N VAL A 153 4.79 20.43 -30.06
CA VAL A 153 3.62 20.18 -29.21
C VAL A 153 2.88 18.90 -29.63
N PHE A 154 2.77 18.65 -30.93
CA PHE A 154 2.15 17.42 -31.41
C PHE A 154 2.88 16.15 -30.91
N TRP A 155 4.21 16.15 -31.01
CA TRP A 155 5.02 15.02 -30.51
C TRP A 155 4.95 14.89 -28.99
N TYR A 156 5.03 16.01 -28.26
CA TYR A 156 4.91 16.03 -26.81
C TYR A 156 3.59 15.40 -26.32
N ARG A 157 2.45 15.80 -26.91
CA ARG A 157 1.14 15.26 -26.54
C ARG A 157 1.04 13.75 -26.73
N ASN A 158 1.53 13.23 -27.85
CA ASN A 158 1.53 11.80 -28.09
C ASN A 158 2.40 11.05 -27.09
N ILE A 159 3.59 11.54 -26.80
CA ILE A 159 4.49 10.98 -25.81
C ILE A 159 3.84 11.03 -24.42
N TYR A 160 3.24 12.16 -24.06
CA TYR A 160 2.55 12.32 -22.77
C TYR A 160 1.43 11.30 -22.58
N VAL A 161 0.58 11.10 -23.59
CA VAL A 161 -0.51 10.11 -23.52
C VAL A 161 0.03 8.70 -23.36
N VAL A 162 1.09 8.32 -24.11
CA VAL A 162 1.72 7.00 -23.98
C VAL A 162 2.26 6.79 -22.57
N PHE A 163 2.99 7.77 -22.02
CA PHE A 163 3.51 7.66 -20.65
C PHE A 163 2.42 7.68 -19.60
N PHE A 164 1.33 8.41 -19.83
CA PHE A 164 0.17 8.41 -18.92
C PHE A 164 -0.50 7.03 -18.85
N ILE A 165 -0.66 6.36 -20.01
CA ILE A 165 -1.20 4.99 -20.07
C ILE A 165 -0.23 4.00 -19.41
N LEU A 166 1.08 4.12 -19.68
CA LEU A 166 2.08 3.26 -19.05
C LEU A 166 2.08 3.41 -17.53
N ALA A 167 2.01 4.64 -17.02
CA ALA A 167 1.93 4.90 -15.58
C ALA A 167 0.69 4.31 -14.91
N ALA A 168 -0.43 4.16 -15.64
CA ALA A 168 -1.64 3.53 -15.14
C ALA A 168 -1.52 2.00 -14.98
N VAL A 169 -0.56 1.37 -15.68
CA VAL A 169 -0.34 -0.09 -15.67
C VAL A 169 0.85 -0.48 -14.79
N ILE A 170 1.82 0.42 -14.65
CA ILE A 170 3.03 0.20 -13.83
C ILE A 170 2.71 0.41 -12.35
N ASP A 171 3.36 -0.38 -11.49
CA ASP A 171 3.24 -0.23 -10.04
C ASP A 171 3.67 1.18 -9.59
N THR A 172 2.86 1.77 -8.71
CA THR A 172 3.07 3.12 -8.18
C THR A 172 4.43 3.29 -7.51
N GLU A 173 4.94 2.22 -6.88
CA GLU A 173 6.24 2.22 -6.21
C GLU A 173 7.39 2.45 -7.20
N ILE A 174 7.34 1.81 -8.37
CA ILE A 174 8.35 1.99 -9.44
C ILE A 174 8.33 3.42 -9.97
N VAL A 175 7.13 3.97 -10.20
CA VAL A 175 6.97 5.36 -10.67
C VAL A 175 7.54 6.35 -9.66
N TRP A 176 7.28 6.11 -8.36
CA TRP A 176 7.77 6.95 -7.27
C TRP A 176 9.30 6.90 -7.14
N ASN A 177 9.89 5.72 -7.26
CA ASN A 177 11.35 5.53 -7.22
C ASN A 177 12.03 6.26 -8.38
N ILE A 178 11.50 6.16 -9.61
CA ILE A 178 12.04 6.89 -10.77
C ILE A 178 11.95 8.40 -10.56
N ALA A 179 10.82 8.89 -10.05
CA ALA A 179 10.65 10.31 -9.75
C ALA A 179 11.65 10.79 -8.69
N SER A 180 11.84 10.04 -7.60
CA SER A 180 12.76 10.37 -6.52
C SER A 180 14.21 10.44 -7.00
N VAL A 181 14.65 9.49 -7.83
CA VAL A 181 16.00 9.50 -8.42
C VAL A 181 16.19 10.71 -9.32
N SER A 182 15.18 11.09 -10.10
CA SER A 182 15.23 12.26 -10.97
C SER A 182 15.39 13.56 -10.17
N TYR A 183 14.74 13.67 -9.01
CA TYR A 183 14.84 14.84 -8.13
C TYR A 183 16.19 14.95 -7.42
N THR A 184 16.85 13.83 -7.11
CA THR A 184 18.15 13.83 -6.42
C THR A 184 19.32 14.15 -7.35
N HIS A 185 19.13 14.10 -8.67
CA HIS A 185 20.17 14.36 -9.68
C HIS A 185 19.99 15.69 -10.42
N LEU A 186 18.98 16.50 -10.06
CA LEU A 186 18.78 17.86 -10.54
C LEU A 186 19.28 18.88 -9.52
#